data_6262847735d6a1999688bd17f72f2b9c
#
_entry.id   6262847735d6a1999688bd17f72f2b9c
#
_cell.length_a   1.000
_cell.length_b   1.000
_cell.length_c   1.000
_cell.angle_alpha   90.00
_cell.angle_beta   90.00
_cell.angle_gamma   90.00
#
_symmetry.space_group_name_H-M   'P 1'
#
loop_
_entity.id
_entity.type
_entity.pdbx_description
1 polymer ?
#
loop_
_entity_poly.entity_id
_entity_poly.type
_entity_poly.pdbx_seq_one_letter_code
_entity_poly.pdbx_strand_id
1 'polypeptide(L)'
;MARTRQNGEGSVYRRASDGMWIGSITIGWEGDKRIRKTVSAKTGAAVREKLRVAQAKIDAGLPLDDDKLTVNQLLDRWFNDVMRHQVASPALSNYETIARIHIRPTLGRKQVAKLKPAEIDALLSAKLDSGLAVSTVRRIRSVLAQALTQAQRWEMVGRNAASLSRPPRAPRREGRSLA
;
A
#
# COMPACT_ATOMS: atom_id res chain seq x y z
N MET A 1 36.05 1.56 -27.28
CA MET A 1 35.04 2.59 -27.64
C MET A 1 34.09 2.81 -26.46
N ALA A 2 34.06 4.01 -25.89
CA ALA A 2 33.19 4.35 -24.76
C ALA A 2 31.73 4.49 -25.26
N ARG A 3 30.86 3.70 -24.71
CA ARG A 3 29.41 3.73 -25.06
C ARG A 3 28.80 5.01 -24.50
N THR A 4 28.35 5.90 -25.36
CA THR A 4 27.67 7.15 -25.00
C THR A 4 26.38 6.78 -24.25
N ARG A 5 26.24 7.24 -23.00
CA ARG A 5 25.05 7.02 -22.17
C ARG A 5 23.87 7.79 -22.77
N GLN A 6 22.72 7.13 -22.99
CA GLN A 6 21.49 7.81 -23.37
C GLN A 6 20.99 8.66 -22.20
N ASN A 7 20.45 9.87 -22.51
CA ASN A 7 19.81 10.75 -21.54
C ASN A 7 18.61 10.01 -20.92
N GLY A 8 18.66 9.74 -19.59
CA GLY A 8 17.62 9.02 -18.85
C GLY A 8 18.12 7.76 -18.15
N GLU A 9 19.20 7.13 -18.61
CA GLU A 9 19.83 6.01 -17.88
C GLU A 9 20.43 6.52 -16.57
N GLY A 10 19.86 6.10 -15.44
CA GLY A 10 20.36 6.42 -14.11
C GLY A 10 21.81 5.97 -13.92
N SER A 11 22.59 6.70 -13.13
CA SER A 11 23.96 6.32 -12.81
C SER A 11 23.97 5.15 -11.83
N VAL A 12 24.80 4.12 -12.08
CA VAL A 12 25.01 2.99 -11.17
C VAL A 12 26.51 2.92 -10.86
N TYR A 13 26.85 2.94 -9.57
CA TYR A 13 28.23 2.83 -9.09
C TYR A 13 28.28 2.05 -7.77
N ARG A 14 29.47 1.56 -7.43
CA ARG A 14 29.72 0.90 -6.15
C ARG A 14 30.28 1.91 -5.16
N ARG A 15 29.62 2.05 -4.00
CA ARG A 15 30.08 2.94 -2.94
C ARG A 15 31.25 2.31 -2.20
N ALA A 16 32.35 3.06 -2.06
CA ALA A 16 33.58 2.55 -1.47
C ALA A 16 33.47 2.29 0.05
N SER A 17 32.61 3.07 0.76
CA SER A 17 32.51 3.01 2.23
C SER A 17 31.91 1.71 2.77
N ASP A 18 31.00 1.08 2.05
CA ASP A 18 30.26 -0.13 2.49
C ASP A 18 30.10 -1.19 1.39
N GLY A 19 30.71 -0.96 0.22
CA GLY A 19 30.63 -1.87 -0.91
C GLY A 19 29.26 -2.03 -1.55
N MET A 20 28.25 -1.25 -1.12
CA MET A 20 26.90 -1.26 -1.68
C MET A 20 26.88 -0.64 -3.08
N TRP A 21 26.08 -1.20 -3.95
CA TRP A 21 25.78 -0.62 -5.24
C TRP A 21 24.71 0.45 -5.09
N ILE A 22 24.96 1.62 -5.68
CA ILE A 22 24.08 2.78 -5.66
C ILE A 22 23.64 3.07 -7.08
N GLY A 23 22.36 3.35 -7.25
CA GLY A 23 21.79 3.84 -8.50
C GLY A 23 20.99 5.11 -8.26
N SER A 24 21.01 6.06 -9.18
CA SER A 24 20.19 7.27 -9.12
C SER A 24 19.47 7.52 -10.43
N ILE A 25 18.21 7.89 -10.34
CA ILE A 25 17.34 8.26 -11.46
C ILE A 25 16.77 9.65 -11.23
N THR A 26 16.64 10.45 -12.28
CA THR A 26 15.98 11.76 -12.22
C THR A 26 14.46 11.55 -12.23
N ILE A 27 13.76 12.16 -11.27
CA ILE A 27 12.32 12.04 -11.12
C ILE A 27 11.57 13.33 -11.47
N GLY A 28 12.29 14.43 -11.66
CA GLY A 28 11.70 15.71 -12.00
C GLY A 28 12.67 16.86 -11.80
N TRP A 29 12.15 18.08 -11.91
CA TRP A 29 12.85 19.33 -11.70
C TRP A 29 12.01 20.24 -10.80
N GLU A 30 12.66 20.93 -9.88
CA GLU A 30 12.08 21.97 -9.04
C GLU A 30 12.84 23.28 -9.36
N GLY A 31 12.27 24.09 -10.25
CA GLY A 31 13.02 25.17 -10.88
C GLY A 31 14.23 24.62 -11.65
N ASP A 32 15.42 25.11 -11.38
CA ASP A 32 16.68 24.64 -11.99
C ASP A 32 17.31 23.43 -11.26
N LYS A 33 16.71 22.97 -10.16
CA LYS A 33 17.24 21.88 -9.34
C LYS A 33 16.66 20.54 -9.79
N ARG A 34 17.57 19.63 -10.17
CA ARG A 34 17.20 18.26 -10.54
C ARG A 34 16.86 17.43 -9.30
N ILE A 35 15.64 16.92 -9.24
CA ILE A 35 15.21 15.99 -8.20
C ILE A 35 15.62 14.57 -8.61
N ARG A 36 16.37 13.89 -7.74
CA ARG A 36 16.86 12.54 -7.98
C ARG A 36 16.39 11.57 -6.89
N LYS A 37 15.96 10.37 -7.29
CA LYS A 37 15.74 9.25 -6.39
C LYS A 37 16.96 8.32 -6.42
N THR A 38 17.48 7.97 -5.24
CA THR A 38 18.59 7.05 -5.10
C THR A 38 18.10 5.71 -4.58
N VAL A 39 18.57 4.61 -5.16
CA VAL A 39 18.31 3.24 -4.73
C VAL A 39 19.62 2.54 -4.42
N SER A 40 19.62 1.60 -3.48
CA SER A 40 20.80 0.82 -3.12
C SER A 40 20.48 -0.68 -3.05
N ALA A 41 21.49 -1.51 -3.34
CA ALA A 41 21.40 -2.97 -3.18
C ALA A 41 22.82 -3.57 -3.05
N LYS A 42 22.90 -4.84 -2.64
CA LYS A 42 24.14 -5.58 -2.51
C LYS A 42 24.82 -5.89 -3.86
N THR A 43 24.06 -5.92 -4.95
CA THR A 43 24.55 -6.23 -6.30
C THR A 43 24.15 -5.17 -7.32
N GLY A 44 24.98 -4.97 -8.35
CA GLY A 44 24.69 -4.04 -9.44
C GLY A 44 23.45 -4.46 -10.25
N ALA A 45 23.20 -5.77 -10.41
CA ALA A 45 22.00 -6.28 -11.07
C ALA A 45 20.73 -5.90 -10.31
N ALA A 46 20.71 -6.04 -8.98
CA ALA A 46 19.57 -5.67 -8.15
C ALA A 46 19.31 -4.15 -8.16
N VAL A 47 20.35 -3.31 -8.28
CA VAL A 47 20.20 -1.86 -8.44
C VAL A 47 19.56 -1.53 -9.79
N ARG A 48 20.05 -2.14 -10.88
CA ARG A 48 19.47 -1.91 -12.22
C ARG A 48 17.99 -2.31 -12.27
N GLU A 49 17.63 -3.44 -11.65
CA GLU A 49 16.22 -3.86 -11.58
C GLU A 49 15.36 -2.85 -10.79
N LYS A 50 15.86 -2.35 -9.64
CA LYS A 50 15.18 -1.29 -8.89
C LYS A 50 15.01 0.01 -9.70
N LEU A 51 16.03 0.39 -10.49
CA LEU A 51 15.95 1.56 -11.36
C LEU A 51 14.95 1.34 -12.49
N ARG A 52 14.91 0.13 -13.10
CA ARG A 52 13.94 -0.23 -14.13
C ARG A 52 12.50 -0.14 -13.62
N VAL A 53 12.25 -0.67 -12.42
CA VAL A 53 10.93 -0.57 -11.77
C VAL A 53 10.57 0.89 -11.46
N ALA A 54 11.54 1.68 -10.99
CA ALA A 54 11.33 3.11 -10.74
C ALA A 54 11.03 3.87 -12.05
N GLN A 55 11.76 3.58 -13.13
CA GLN A 55 11.50 4.18 -14.44
C GLN A 55 10.09 3.83 -14.94
N ALA A 56 9.70 2.55 -14.89
CA ALA A 56 8.36 2.13 -15.29
C ALA A 56 7.24 2.84 -14.52
N LYS A 57 7.46 3.16 -13.23
CA LYS A 57 6.52 3.96 -12.43
C LYS A 57 6.47 5.41 -12.89
N ILE A 58 7.63 6.02 -13.18
CA ILE A 58 7.70 7.39 -13.73
C ILE A 58 6.95 7.46 -15.05
N ASP A 59 7.21 6.52 -15.96
CA ASP A 59 6.59 6.46 -17.28
C ASP A 59 5.06 6.25 -17.20
N ALA A 60 4.60 5.55 -16.14
CA ALA A 60 3.19 5.36 -15.82
C ALA A 60 2.57 6.51 -15.01
N GLY A 61 3.32 7.58 -14.70
CA GLY A 61 2.85 8.70 -13.87
C GLY A 61 2.62 8.33 -12.39
N LEU A 62 3.13 7.18 -11.94
CA LEU A 62 2.92 6.70 -10.57
C LEU A 62 3.95 7.30 -9.60
N PRO A 63 3.55 7.69 -8.38
CA PRO A 63 4.46 8.25 -7.39
C PRO A 63 5.52 7.23 -6.95
N LEU A 64 6.77 7.71 -6.84
CA LEU A 64 7.93 6.86 -6.49
C LEU A 64 8.11 6.65 -4.99
N ASP A 65 7.56 7.51 -4.14
CA ASP A 65 7.80 7.51 -2.69
C ASP A 65 6.79 6.70 -1.88
N ASP A 66 5.69 6.28 -2.50
CA ASP A 66 4.64 5.50 -1.84
C ASP A 66 5.02 4.04 -1.55
N ASP A 67 6.17 3.56 -2.05
CA ASP A 67 6.67 2.21 -1.74
C ASP A 67 6.91 1.98 -0.24
N LYS A 68 7.05 3.05 0.55
CA LYS A 68 7.25 3.00 2.00
C LYS A 68 5.97 3.29 2.80
N LEU A 69 4.91 3.78 2.13
CA LEU A 69 3.66 4.12 2.81
C LEU A 69 3.11 2.88 3.52
N THR A 70 2.91 3.00 4.82
CA THR A 70 2.30 1.93 5.64
C THR A 70 0.79 2.05 5.65
N VAL A 71 0.10 0.96 5.99
CA VAL A 71 -1.36 0.97 6.17
C VAL A 71 -1.78 1.96 7.26
N ASN A 72 -0.98 2.13 8.34
CA ASN A 72 -1.26 3.16 9.35
C ASN A 72 -1.26 4.55 8.75
N GLN A 73 -0.22 4.91 8.01
CA GLN A 73 -0.10 6.23 7.39
C GLN A 73 -1.20 6.49 6.35
N LEU A 74 -1.56 5.45 5.57
CA LEU A 74 -2.69 5.55 4.65
C LEU A 74 -3.99 5.83 5.39
N LEU A 75 -4.29 5.10 6.46
CA LEU A 75 -5.50 5.28 7.27
C LEU A 75 -5.54 6.67 7.90
N ASP A 76 -4.42 7.16 8.47
CA ASP A 76 -4.34 8.49 9.06
C ASP A 76 -4.64 9.57 8.01
N ARG A 77 -4.02 9.47 6.83
CA ARG A 77 -4.25 10.41 5.74
C ARG A 77 -5.69 10.34 5.24
N TRP A 78 -6.23 9.13 5.03
CA TRP A 78 -7.61 8.96 4.57
C TRP A 78 -8.65 9.53 5.54
N PHE A 79 -8.48 9.30 6.85
CA PHE A 79 -9.38 9.85 7.86
C PHE A 79 -9.28 11.39 7.92
N ASN A 80 -8.07 11.94 7.89
CA ASN A 80 -7.86 13.37 8.03
C ASN A 80 -8.27 14.15 6.77
N ASP A 81 -7.89 13.68 5.59
CA ASP A 81 -8.02 14.44 4.35
C ASP A 81 -9.36 14.20 3.63
N VAL A 82 -10.00 13.04 3.90
CA VAL A 82 -11.21 12.65 3.16
C VAL A 82 -12.40 12.45 4.09
N MET A 83 -12.29 11.53 5.05
CA MET A 83 -13.45 11.07 5.83
C MET A 83 -14.04 12.17 6.72
N ARG A 84 -13.21 13.03 7.29
CA ARG A 84 -13.68 14.18 8.12
C ARG A 84 -14.60 15.12 7.36
N HIS A 85 -14.45 15.21 6.04
CA HIS A 85 -15.23 16.11 5.18
C HIS A 85 -16.40 15.41 4.50
N GLN A 86 -16.46 14.08 4.51
CA GLN A 86 -17.47 13.32 3.76
C GLN A 86 -18.51 12.63 4.66
N VAL A 87 -18.20 12.37 5.93
CA VAL A 87 -19.10 11.62 6.80
C VAL A 87 -19.35 12.36 8.12
N ALA A 88 -20.53 12.11 8.71
CA ALA A 88 -20.88 12.64 10.02
C ALA A 88 -19.95 12.07 11.12
N SER A 89 -19.74 12.84 12.17
CA SER A 89 -18.84 12.53 13.28
C SER A 89 -19.04 11.12 13.89
N PRO A 90 -20.27 10.64 14.14
CA PRO A 90 -20.47 9.29 14.67
C PRO A 90 -20.03 8.17 13.70
N ALA A 91 -20.22 8.38 12.39
CA ALA A 91 -19.77 7.42 11.39
C ALA A 91 -18.24 7.39 11.31
N LEU A 92 -17.57 8.56 11.33
CA LEU A 92 -16.13 8.66 11.36
C LEU A 92 -15.53 7.90 12.56
N SER A 93 -16.04 8.16 13.76
CA SER A 93 -15.61 7.49 15.00
C SER A 93 -15.71 5.96 14.90
N ASN A 94 -16.75 5.46 14.25
CA ASN A 94 -16.90 4.02 14.02
C ASN A 94 -15.82 3.46 13.06
N TYR A 95 -15.52 4.16 11.96
CA TYR A 95 -14.46 3.77 11.04
C TYR A 95 -13.09 3.78 11.73
N GLU A 96 -12.79 4.81 12.51
CA GLU A 96 -11.56 4.92 13.30
C GLU A 96 -11.43 3.80 14.33
N THR A 97 -12.51 3.46 15.02
CA THR A 97 -12.56 2.37 16.00
C THR A 97 -12.28 1.02 15.34
N ILE A 98 -12.92 0.73 14.21
CA ILE A 98 -12.67 -0.49 13.44
C ILE A 98 -11.20 -0.56 13.00
N ALA A 99 -10.67 0.52 12.48
CA ALA A 99 -9.28 0.60 12.06
C ALA A 99 -8.34 0.36 13.24
N ARG A 100 -8.55 1.03 14.37
CA ARG A 100 -7.72 0.97 15.57
C ARG A 100 -7.68 -0.42 16.19
N ILE A 101 -8.86 -1.07 16.33
CA ILE A 101 -8.97 -2.35 17.05
C ILE A 101 -8.63 -3.54 16.15
N HIS A 102 -8.97 -3.47 14.86
CA HIS A 102 -8.92 -4.67 14.02
C HIS A 102 -7.88 -4.62 12.91
N ILE A 103 -7.59 -3.45 12.33
CA ILE A 103 -6.71 -3.33 11.16
C ILE A 103 -5.27 -2.99 11.58
N ARG A 104 -5.10 -1.93 12.36
CA ARG A 104 -3.78 -1.39 12.74
C ARG A 104 -2.88 -2.40 13.47
N PRO A 105 -3.38 -3.23 14.42
CA PRO A 105 -2.52 -4.16 15.16
C PRO A 105 -1.86 -5.21 14.26
N THR A 106 -2.53 -5.64 13.18
CA THR A 106 -2.06 -6.73 12.31
C THR A 106 -1.43 -6.22 11.02
N LEU A 107 -2.07 -5.28 10.35
CA LEU A 107 -1.65 -4.79 9.03
C LEU A 107 -1.00 -3.41 9.07
N GLY A 108 -1.12 -2.67 10.16
CA GLY A 108 -0.74 -1.25 10.22
C GLY A 108 0.69 -0.93 9.82
N ARG A 109 1.65 -1.80 10.15
CA ARG A 109 3.07 -1.63 9.80
C ARG A 109 3.43 -2.13 8.40
N LYS A 110 2.50 -2.81 7.71
CA LYS A 110 2.75 -3.33 6.37
C LYS A 110 2.73 -2.20 5.35
N GLN A 111 3.61 -2.29 4.37
CA GLN A 111 3.64 -1.36 3.25
C GLN A 111 2.42 -1.60 2.34
N VAL A 112 1.68 -0.55 2.01
CA VAL A 112 0.46 -0.64 1.21
C VAL A 112 0.73 -1.27 -0.15
N ALA A 113 1.84 -0.89 -0.80
CA ALA A 113 2.24 -1.42 -2.10
C ALA A 113 2.55 -2.94 -2.08
N LYS A 114 2.90 -3.50 -0.91
CA LYS A 114 3.22 -4.92 -0.74
C LYS A 114 2.09 -5.74 -0.13
N LEU A 115 0.98 -5.10 0.22
CA LEU A 115 -0.15 -5.77 0.85
C LEU A 115 -0.80 -6.76 -0.14
N LYS A 116 -0.89 -8.02 0.29
CA LYS A 116 -1.46 -9.12 -0.50
C LYS A 116 -2.89 -9.42 -0.08
N PRO A 117 -3.80 -9.82 -1.00
CA PRO A 117 -5.14 -10.27 -0.65
C PRO A 117 -5.15 -11.39 0.41
N ALA A 118 -4.22 -12.36 0.31
CA ALA A 118 -4.10 -13.46 1.27
C ALA A 118 -3.83 -13.00 2.71
N GLU A 119 -3.13 -11.88 2.92
CA GLU A 119 -2.90 -11.34 4.27
C GLU A 119 -4.15 -10.71 4.85
N ILE A 120 -5.01 -10.17 4.00
CA ILE A 120 -6.33 -9.64 4.38
C ILE A 120 -7.26 -10.80 4.70
N ASP A 121 -7.28 -11.85 3.86
CA ASP A 121 -8.07 -13.05 4.11
C ASP A 121 -7.67 -13.70 5.44
N ALA A 122 -6.37 -13.81 5.74
CA ALA A 122 -5.86 -14.32 7.01
C ALA A 122 -6.33 -13.46 8.21
N LEU A 123 -6.31 -12.12 8.10
CA LEU A 123 -6.85 -11.23 9.11
C LEU A 123 -8.34 -11.49 9.34
N LEU A 124 -9.14 -11.57 8.26
CA LEU A 124 -10.59 -11.74 8.36
C LEU A 124 -10.95 -13.10 8.97
N SER A 125 -10.25 -14.17 8.59
CA SER A 125 -10.42 -15.51 9.17
C SER A 125 -10.08 -15.51 10.65
N ALA A 126 -8.93 -14.96 11.06
CA ALA A 126 -8.55 -14.87 12.47
C ALA A 126 -9.57 -14.08 13.32
N LYS A 127 -10.19 -13.02 12.74
CA LYS A 127 -11.25 -12.28 13.44
C LYS A 127 -12.53 -13.08 13.57
N LEU A 128 -12.87 -13.89 12.58
CA LEU A 128 -14.01 -14.80 12.64
C LEU A 128 -13.79 -15.89 13.70
N ASP A 129 -12.58 -16.51 13.70
CA ASP A 129 -12.21 -17.55 14.65
C ASP A 129 -12.15 -17.02 16.10
N SER A 130 -11.87 -15.72 16.29
CA SER A 130 -11.95 -15.04 17.58
C SER A 130 -13.40 -14.76 18.06
N GLY A 131 -14.42 -15.20 17.32
CA GLY A 131 -15.83 -15.08 17.69
C GLY A 131 -16.51 -13.79 17.21
N LEU A 132 -15.88 -12.98 16.36
CA LEU A 132 -16.55 -11.81 15.81
C LEU A 132 -17.68 -12.21 14.84
N ALA A 133 -18.79 -11.47 14.91
CA ALA A 133 -19.88 -11.67 13.97
C ALA A 133 -19.45 -11.43 12.51
N VAL A 134 -19.97 -12.21 11.58
CA VAL A 134 -19.66 -12.10 10.14
C VAL A 134 -19.91 -10.69 9.61
N SER A 135 -20.94 -10.00 10.11
CA SER A 135 -21.22 -8.60 9.76
C SER A 135 -20.08 -7.66 10.15
N THR A 136 -19.48 -7.85 11.33
CA THR A 136 -18.33 -7.08 11.80
C THR A 136 -17.09 -7.37 10.94
N VAL A 137 -16.84 -8.64 10.63
CA VAL A 137 -15.70 -9.03 9.76
C VAL A 137 -15.84 -8.43 8.37
N ARG A 138 -17.05 -8.43 7.78
CA ARG A 138 -17.34 -7.75 6.51
C ARG A 138 -17.10 -6.24 6.59
N ARG A 139 -17.45 -5.62 7.71
CA ARG A 139 -17.23 -4.20 7.94
C ARG A 139 -15.74 -3.84 8.03
N ILE A 140 -14.94 -4.68 8.70
CA ILE A 140 -13.46 -4.54 8.72
C ILE A 140 -12.91 -4.53 7.29
N ARG A 141 -13.31 -5.51 6.48
CA ARG A 141 -12.91 -5.56 5.07
C ARG A 141 -13.35 -4.31 4.29
N SER A 142 -14.60 -3.86 4.51
CA SER A 142 -15.15 -2.68 3.83
C SER A 142 -14.35 -1.41 4.13
N VAL A 143 -13.98 -1.19 5.41
CA VAL A 143 -13.16 -0.05 5.83
C VAL A 143 -11.80 -0.08 5.11
N LEU A 144 -11.12 -1.23 5.11
CA LEU A 144 -9.84 -1.38 4.45
C LEU A 144 -9.96 -1.22 2.92
N ALA A 145 -11.02 -1.76 2.32
CA ALA A 145 -11.26 -1.62 0.88
C ALA A 145 -11.50 -0.16 0.47
N GLN A 146 -12.23 0.62 1.25
CA GLN A 146 -12.46 2.04 1.00
C GLN A 146 -11.16 2.84 1.09
N ALA A 147 -10.35 2.62 2.13
CA ALA A 147 -9.04 3.26 2.27
C ALA A 147 -8.11 2.93 1.10
N LEU A 148 -8.06 1.66 0.66
CA LEU A 148 -7.25 1.24 -0.47
C LEU A 148 -7.80 1.75 -1.83
N THR A 149 -9.12 1.90 -1.96
CA THR A 149 -9.72 2.56 -3.13
C THR A 149 -9.30 4.04 -3.20
N GLN A 150 -9.25 4.70 -2.05
CA GLN A 150 -8.73 6.07 -2.00
C GLN A 150 -7.25 6.13 -2.33
N ALA A 151 -6.44 5.17 -1.86
CA ALA A 151 -5.03 5.05 -2.23
C ALA A 151 -4.85 4.85 -3.75
N GLN A 152 -5.74 4.11 -4.42
CA GLN A 152 -5.75 4.02 -5.89
C GLN A 152 -6.08 5.35 -6.58
N ARG A 153 -7.08 6.10 -6.05
CA ARG A 153 -7.42 7.44 -6.58
C ARG A 153 -6.28 8.43 -6.40
N TRP A 154 -5.48 8.27 -5.36
CA TRP A 154 -4.25 9.04 -5.13
C TRP A 154 -3.04 8.47 -5.89
N GLU A 155 -3.24 7.46 -6.73
CA GLU A 155 -2.21 6.78 -7.53
C GLU A 155 -1.07 6.15 -6.70
N MET A 156 -1.30 5.93 -5.41
CA MET A 156 -0.34 5.35 -4.48
C MET A 156 -0.18 3.84 -4.68
N VAL A 157 -1.21 3.16 -5.19
CA VAL A 157 -1.21 1.72 -5.48
C VAL A 157 -1.95 1.42 -6.78
N GLY A 158 -1.43 0.46 -7.54
CA GLY A 158 -2.06 0.05 -8.81
C GLY A 158 -3.29 -0.86 -8.62
N ARG A 159 -3.46 -1.49 -7.45
CA ARG A 159 -4.57 -2.42 -7.19
C ARG A 159 -5.05 -2.34 -5.74
N ASN A 160 -6.33 -2.63 -5.53
CA ASN A 160 -6.92 -2.73 -4.21
C ASN A 160 -6.91 -4.20 -3.74
N ALA A 161 -5.98 -4.53 -2.84
CA ALA A 161 -5.85 -5.88 -2.30
C ALA A 161 -7.09 -6.35 -1.52
N ALA A 162 -7.82 -5.42 -0.87
CA ALA A 162 -9.02 -5.77 -0.11
C ALA A 162 -10.23 -6.05 -1.01
N SER A 163 -10.30 -5.43 -2.19
CA SER A 163 -11.35 -5.77 -3.17
C SER A 163 -11.16 -7.18 -3.74
N LEU A 164 -9.91 -7.62 -3.86
CA LEU A 164 -9.55 -8.95 -4.34
C LEU A 164 -9.64 -10.03 -3.25
N SER A 165 -9.73 -9.65 -1.98
CA SER A 165 -9.90 -10.57 -0.85
C SER A 165 -11.32 -11.13 -0.83
N ARG A 166 -11.46 -12.36 -0.30
CA ARG A 166 -12.77 -13.04 -0.18
C ARG A 166 -13.27 -12.97 1.26
N PRO A 167 -14.36 -12.25 1.53
CA PRO A 167 -14.92 -12.23 2.88
C PRO A 167 -15.46 -13.62 3.24
N PRO A 168 -15.36 -14.04 4.51
CA PRO A 168 -15.93 -15.29 4.96
C PRO A 168 -17.44 -15.32 4.72
N ARG A 169 -17.95 -16.48 4.35
CA ARG A 169 -19.42 -16.70 4.22
C ARG A 169 -20.02 -16.91 5.59
N ALA A 170 -21.18 -16.30 5.84
CA ALA A 170 -21.96 -16.66 7.01
C ALA A 170 -22.37 -18.14 6.90
N PRO A 171 -22.28 -18.94 7.97
CA PRO A 171 -22.94 -20.22 7.99
C PRO A 171 -24.42 -19.98 7.68
N ARG A 172 -24.97 -20.77 6.78
CA ARG A 172 -26.40 -20.72 6.46
C ARG A 172 -27.15 -21.03 7.74
N ARG A 173 -27.88 -20.06 8.28
CA ARG A 173 -28.85 -20.35 9.35
C ARG A 173 -29.82 -21.35 8.77
N GLU A 174 -29.78 -22.59 9.23
CA GLU A 174 -30.87 -23.52 9.02
C GLU A 174 -32.10 -22.87 9.67
N GLY A 175 -33.09 -22.59 8.83
CA GLY A 175 -34.33 -22.05 9.29
C GLY A 175 -34.92 -23.02 10.33
N ARG A 176 -35.10 -22.59 11.58
CA ARG A 176 -35.98 -23.29 12.50
C ARG A 176 -37.33 -23.33 11.83
N SER A 177 -37.65 -24.48 11.24
CA SER A 177 -39.05 -24.80 10.92
C SER A 177 -39.79 -24.84 12.24
N LEU A 178 -40.65 -23.88 12.47
CA LEU A 178 -41.68 -23.96 13.52
C LEU A 178 -42.66 -25.01 13.05
N ALA A 179 -42.61 -26.18 13.69
CA ALA A 179 -43.68 -27.16 13.66
C ALA A 179 -44.77 -26.71 14.62
#